data_99a03f224732a3388dfcb990a44e13a6
#
_entry.id   99a03f224732a3388dfcb990a44e13a6
#
_cell.length_a   1.000
_cell.length_b   1.000
_cell.length_c   1.000
_cell.angle_alpha   90.00
_cell.angle_beta   90.00
_cell.angle_gamma   90.00
#
_symmetry.space_group_name_H-M   'P 1'
#
loop_
_entity.id
_entity.type
_entity.pdbx_description
1 polymer ?
#
loop_
_entity_poly.entity_id
_entity_poly.type
_entity_poly.pdbx_seq_one_letter_code
_entity_poly.pdbx_strand_id
1 'polypeptide(L)'
;SIESSFEGIGATLEKKGEDILIVAPIKGAPAEEAGLRPGDIITAVDGESIEGMDVQEAVQLIRGEKGTTVTLTIRRGSQTADYEITRDTIPIETVFSEVKEKDGKKIGYLQVTQFSEPTADEFLEQLEQLESEEIDSLIIDVRGNPGGLLPAVIEMSEGFVPTSKPVVQIENADGDRDAQNGRAREAKPYDLFVLTDEGSASASEILTGAMKEGAGATIIGTKTFGKGVVQTAFDLEDGSNLKLTTSKWLTPDGNWINKKGIEPDIEVEQPDFFNVTRVLTEEESLQVGDYGDAVSNLHKILTGIGYEPGGQPGYYGDTMANAVKAFQTDNGLEASGTVDEETASALEAKLLEAIQDEANDAQLNRALEEAAK
;
A
#
# COMPACT_ATOMS: atom_id res chain seq x y z
N SER A 1 5.79 -11.00 14.59
CA SER A 1 5.60 -9.64 15.06
C SER A 1 5.32 -8.73 13.87
N ILE A 2 4.35 -7.85 13.99
CA ILE A 2 4.12 -6.80 13.00
C ILE A 2 5.18 -5.76 13.30
N GLU A 3 6.15 -5.61 12.39
CA GLU A 3 7.24 -4.66 12.59
C GLU A 3 6.67 -3.24 12.47
N SER A 4 6.79 -2.46 13.54
CA SER A 4 6.47 -1.03 13.57
C SER A 4 7.69 -0.17 13.27
N SER A 5 8.87 -0.78 13.25
CA SER A 5 10.14 -0.14 12.97
C SER A 5 11.17 -1.16 12.51
N PHE A 6 12.23 -0.70 11.90
CA PHE A 6 13.42 -1.50 11.61
C PHE A 6 14.68 -0.75 12.03
N GLU A 7 15.75 -1.49 12.27
CA GLU A 7 17.05 -0.89 12.60
C GLU A 7 17.90 -0.78 11.33
N GLY A 8 18.37 0.43 11.06
CA GLY A 8 19.13 0.70 9.84
C GLY A 8 19.36 2.20 9.63
N ILE A 9 19.48 2.58 8.36
CA ILE A 9 19.79 3.97 7.97
C ILE A 9 18.56 4.78 7.51
N GLY A 10 17.46 4.14 7.17
CA GLY A 10 16.25 4.81 6.70
C GLY A 10 16.37 5.34 5.27
N ALA A 11 16.44 4.45 4.28
CA ALA A 11 16.39 4.77 2.87
C ALA A 11 15.63 3.69 2.08
N THR A 12 14.90 4.13 1.06
CA THR A 12 14.29 3.23 0.08
C THR A 12 15.29 2.95 -1.04
N LEU A 13 15.49 1.69 -1.37
CA LEU A 13 16.45 1.23 -2.37
C LEU A 13 15.74 0.52 -3.53
N GLU A 14 16.29 0.64 -4.73
CA GLU A 14 15.88 -0.14 -5.90
C GLU A 14 17.08 -0.61 -6.69
N LYS A 15 16.92 -1.68 -7.48
CA LYS A 15 17.92 -2.15 -8.44
C LYS A 15 17.64 -1.54 -9.81
N LYS A 16 18.69 -0.97 -10.42
CA LYS A 16 18.65 -0.46 -11.79
C LYS A 16 19.85 -0.98 -12.57
N GLY A 17 19.65 -2.00 -13.37
CA GLY A 17 20.73 -2.74 -14.00
C GLY A 17 21.60 -3.44 -12.94
N GLU A 18 22.90 -3.17 -12.93
CA GLU A 18 23.83 -3.69 -11.93
C GLU A 18 23.95 -2.79 -10.68
N ASP A 19 23.35 -1.60 -10.72
CA ASP A 19 23.45 -0.61 -9.65
C ASP A 19 22.31 -0.71 -8.62
N ILE A 20 22.64 -0.46 -7.35
CA ILE A 20 21.67 -0.26 -6.27
C ILE A 20 21.52 1.25 -6.05
N LEU A 21 20.31 1.73 -6.31
CA LEU A 21 19.96 3.17 -6.23
C LEU A 21 19.26 3.49 -4.90
N ILE A 22 19.56 4.67 -4.35
CA ILE A 22 18.73 5.30 -3.34
C ILE A 22 17.59 6.03 -4.05
N VAL A 23 16.36 5.51 -3.89
CA VAL A 23 15.14 6.14 -4.41
C VAL A 23 14.85 7.40 -3.61
N ALA A 24 14.83 7.28 -2.28
CA ALA A 24 14.70 8.41 -1.36
C ALA A 24 15.22 8.04 0.03
N PRO A 25 15.94 8.93 0.73
CA PRO A 25 16.11 8.83 2.16
C PRO A 25 14.78 9.16 2.87
N ILE A 26 14.54 8.51 4.01
CA ILE A 26 13.38 8.80 4.87
C ILE A 26 13.66 10.08 5.63
N LYS A 27 12.68 10.99 5.68
CA LYS A 27 12.81 12.28 6.35
C LYS A 27 13.12 12.11 7.84
N GLY A 28 14.15 12.82 8.33
CA GLY A 28 14.59 12.75 9.72
C GLY A 28 15.35 11.46 10.07
N ALA A 29 15.63 10.58 9.11
CA ALA A 29 16.39 9.36 9.33
C ALA A 29 17.90 9.56 9.08
N PRO A 30 18.76 8.66 9.63
CA PRO A 30 20.21 8.79 9.51
C PRO A 30 20.75 8.96 8.08
N ALA A 31 20.10 8.34 7.09
CA ALA A 31 20.49 8.49 5.68
C ALA A 31 20.32 9.93 5.17
N GLU A 32 19.21 10.59 5.53
CA GLU A 32 18.98 12.00 5.17
C GLU A 32 19.96 12.91 5.90
N GLU A 33 20.15 12.71 7.21
CA GLU A 33 21.06 13.48 8.05
C GLU A 33 22.52 13.37 7.57
N ALA A 34 22.93 12.20 7.06
CA ALA A 34 24.22 11.99 6.45
C ALA A 34 24.38 12.66 5.07
N GLY A 35 23.31 13.19 4.49
CA GLY A 35 23.33 13.90 3.21
C GLY A 35 23.18 12.98 1.99
N LEU A 36 22.65 11.77 2.15
CA LEU A 36 22.27 10.92 1.01
C LEU A 36 21.10 11.56 0.26
N ARG A 37 21.03 11.33 -1.04
CA ARG A 37 20.06 11.98 -1.94
C ARG A 37 19.40 10.97 -2.88
N PRO A 38 18.20 11.26 -3.37
CA PRO A 38 17.61 10.50 -4.47
C PRO A 38 18.54 10.43 -5.68
N GLY A 39 18.70 9.23 -6.24
CA GLY A 39 19.57 8.97 -7.38
C GLY A 39 21.04 8.63 -7.03
N ASP A 40 21.42 8.67 -5.77
CA ASP A 40 22.71 8.17 -5.31
C ASP A 40 22.83 6.67 -5.57
N ILE A 41 23.99 6.23 -6.04
CA ILE A 41 24.26 4.82 -6.30
C ILE A 41 25.20 4.30 -5.21
N ILE A 42 24.79 3.21 -4.55
CA ILE A 42 25.62 2.54 -3.57
C ILE A 42 26.54 1.56 -4.32
N THR A 43 27.84 1.76 -4.25
CA THR A 43 28.82 0.89 -4.93
C THR A 43 29.52 -0.07 -3.98
N ALA A 44 29.59 0.29 -2.68
CA ALA A 44 30.15 -0.59 -1.65
C ALA A 44 29.50 -0.34 -0.30
N VAL A 45 29.52 -1.37 0.56
CA VAL A 45 29.12 -1.33 1.97
C VAL A 45 30.29 -1.83 2.80
N ASP A 46 30.75 -1.02 3.77
CA ASP A 46 31.90 -1.31 4.64
C ASP A 46 33.16 -1.72 3.84
N GLY A 47 33.36 -1.11 2.66
CA GLY A 47 34.47 -1.36 1.78
C GLY A 47 34.34 -2.58 0.85
N GLU A 48 33.26 -3.35 0.97
CA GLU A 48 32.96 -4.48 0.08
C GLU A 48 32.03 -4.04 -1.04
N SER A 49 32.41 -4.34 -2.31
CA SER A 49 31.58 -4.02 -3.48
C SER A 49 30.27 -4.78 -3.44
N ILE A 50 29.17 -4.07 -3.76
CA ILE A 50 27.84 -4.65 -3.90
C ILE A 50 27.33 -4.64 -5.34
N GLU A 51 28.22 -4.40 -6.31
CA GLU A 51 27.89 -4.39 -7.73
C GLU A 51 27.31 -5.75 -8.15
N GLY A 52 26.18 -5.76 -8.81
CA GLY A 52 25.48 -6.96 -9.24
C GLY A 52 24.65 -7.68 -8.16
N MET A 53 24.76 -7.28 -6.88
CA MET A 53 23.93 -7.85 -5.81
C MET A 53 22.46 -7.55 -6.02
N ASP A 54 21.61 -8.40 -5.45
CA ASP A 54 20.19 -8.13 -5.31
C ASP A 54 19.95 -7.09 -4.20
N VAL A 55 18.83 -6.37 -4.28
CA VAL A 55 18.47 -5.33 -3.29
C VAL A 55 18.37 -5.92 -1.88
N GLN A 56 17.83 -7.13 -1.73
CA GLN A 56 17.67 -7.75 -0.41
C GLN A 56 19.01 -8.10 0.23
N GLU A 57 19.97 -8.59 -0.57
CA GLU A 57 21.34 -8.86 -0.11
C GLU A 57 22.01 -7.55 0.35
N ALA A 58 21.93 -6.49 -0.46
CA ALA A 58 22.44 -5.17 -0.08
C ALA A 58 21.79 -4.63 1.20
N VAL A 59 20.46 -4.76 1.34
CA VAL A 59 19.72 -4.34 2.54
C VAL A 59 20.20 -5.08 3.78
N GLN A 60 20.50 -6.38 3.69
CA GLN A 60 21.03 -7.15 4.83
C GLN A 60 22.38 -6.63 5.30
N LEU A 61 23.25 -6.19 4.38
CA LEU A 61 24.55 -5.58 4.74
C LEU A 61 24.40 -4.18 5.36
N ILE A 62 23.42 -3.41 4.86
CA ILE A 62 23.19 -2.03 5.31
C ILE A 62 22.48 -2.00 6.66
N ARG A 63 21.51 -2.89 6.90
CA ARG A 63 20.83 -3.01 8.20
C ARG A 63 21.79 -3.47 9.29
N GLY A 64 21.42 -3.22 10.52
CA GLY A 64 22.15 -3.68 11.68
C GLY A 64 21.71 -2.95 12.95
N GLU A 65 22.21 -3.37 14.08
CA GLU A 65 21.85 -2.91 15.40
C GLU A 65 21.98 -1.38 15.55
N LYS A 66 20.99 -0.76 16.18
CA LYS A 66 21.00 0.66 16.53
C LYS A 66 22.29 1.06 17.24
N GLY A 67 22.84 2.20 16.84
CA GLY A 67 24.09 2.74 17.39
C GLY A 67 25.36 2.20 16.73
N THR A 68 25.26 1.17 15.88
CA THR A 68 26.39 0.72 15.08
C THR A 68 26.53 1.57 13.82
N THR A 69 27.72 1.62 13.24
CA THR A 69 28.04 2.44 12.07
C THR A 69 28.20 1.55 10.84
N VAL A 70 27.67 2.02 9.69
CA VAL A 70 27.93 1.46 8.37
C VAL A 70 28.54 2.53 7.47
N THR A 71 29.51 2.16 6.67
CA THR A 71 30.09 3.04 5.67
C THR A 71 29.57 2.68 4.30
N LEU A 72 28.88 3.60 3.64
CA LEU A 72 28.41 3.47 2.26
C LEU A 72 29.31 4.24 1.32
N THR A 73 29.85 3.55 0.32
CA THR A 73 30.51 4.22 -0.80
C THR A 73 29.49 4.59 -1.84
N ILE A 74 29.30 5.89 -2.04
CA ILE A 74 28.26 6.47 -2.88
C ILE A 74 28.88 7.06 -4.13
N ARG A 75 28.33 6.70 -5.29
CA ARG A 75 28.60 7.37 -6.56
C ARG A 75 27.46 8.33 -6.88
N ARG A 76 27.80 9.62 -7.01
CA ARG A 76 26.90 10.71 -7.39
C ARG A 76 27.44 11.41 -8.62
N GLY A 77 26.83 11.17 -9.77
CA GLY A 77 27.41 11.59 -11.06
C GLY A 77 28.76 10.93 -11.30
N SER A 78 29.83 11.73 -11.48
CA SER A 78 31.19 11.24 -11.67
C SER A 78 32.04 11.18 -10.37
N GLN A 79 31.46 11.57 -9.24
CA GLN A 79 32.16 11.61 -7.95
C GLN A 79 31.79 10.42 -7.10
N THR A 80 32.78 9.91 -6.36
CA THR A 80 32.60 8.85 -5.39
C THR A 80 33.10 9.31 -4.02
N ALA A 81 32.33 9.07 -2.98
CA ALA A 81 32.65 9.43 -1.60
C ALA A 81 32.08 8.42 -0.61
N ASP A 82 32.74 8.28 0.53
CA ASP A 82 32.26 7.46 1.65
C ASP A 82 31.40 8.28 2.58
N TYR A 83 30.26 7.68 2.98
CA TYR A 83 29.33 8.23 3.94
C TYR A 83 29.27 7.28 5.14
N GLU A 84 29.71 7.76 6.29
CA GLU A 84 29.63 7.04 7.56
C GLU A 84 28.30 7.36 8.24
N ILE A 85 27.47 6.34 8.46
CA ILE A 85 26.09 6.51 8.93
C ILE A 85 25.88 5.64 10.17
N THR A 86 25.50 6.27 11.27
CA THR A 86 25.11 5.54 12.49
C THR A 86 23.67 5.05 12.35
N ARG A 87 23.48 3.74 12.47
CA ARG A 87 22.15 3.12 12.41
C ARG A 87 21.29 3.55 13.57
N ASP A 88 20.00 3.70 13.32
CA ASP A 88 18.99 4.01 14.33
C ASP A 88 17.72 3.17 14.09
N THR A 89 16.78 3.26 15.03
CA THR A 89 15.43 2.73 14.87
C THR A 89 14.66 3.64 13.91
N ILE A 90 14.23 3.11 12.79
CA ILE A 90 13.49 3.84 11.76
C ILE A 90 12.00 3.46 11.90
N PRO A 91 11.12 4.39 12.30
CA PRO A 91 9.69 4.12 12.38
C PRO A 91 9.13 3.88 10.98
N ILE A 92 8.23 2.92 10.86
CA ILE A 92 7.47 2.69 9.63
C ILE A 92 6.21 3.55 9.76
N GLU A 93 6.10 4.57 8.93
CA GLU A 93 4.90 5.40 8.83
C GLU A 93 3.75 4.57 8.22
N THR A 94 2.61 4.55 8.91
CA THR A 94 1.47 3.71 8.53
C THR A 94 0.20 4.50 8.25
N VAL A 95 0.20 5.79 8.55
CA VAL A 95 -0.94 6.70 8.34
C VAL A 95 -0.50 7.90 7.52
N PHE A 96 -1.23 8.19 6.46
CA PHE A 96 -1.00 9.33 5.58
C PHE A 96 -2.28 10.13 5.45
N SER A 97 -2.21 11.45 5.55
CA SER A 97 -3.39 12.31 5.48
C SER A 97 -3.21 13.51 4.59
N GLU A 98 -4.29 13.94 4.00
CA GLU A 98 -4.38 15.21 3.27
C GLU A 98 -5.81 15.73 3.24
N VAL A 99 -5.96 17.03 2.98
CA VAL A 99 -7.25 17.63 2.67
C VAL A 99 -7.42 17.70 1.16
N LYS A 100 -8.48 17.05 0.67
CA LYS A 100 -8.88 17.11 -0.75
C LYS A 100 -10.05 18.06 -0.91
N GLU A 101 -10.12 18.72 -2.04
CA GLU A 101 -11.25 19.61 -2.36
C GLU A 101 -12.04 19.08 -3.55
N LYS A 102 -13.36 19.01 -3.41
CA LYS A 102 -14.27 18.62 -4.47
C LYS A 102 -15.56 19.45 -4.37
N ASP A 103 -15.96 20.11 -5.45
CA ASP A 103 -17.19 20.91 -5.55
C ASP A 103 -17.37 21.93 -4.40
N GLY A 104 -16.27 22.51 -3.94
CA GLY A 104 -16.25 23.48 -2.85
C GLY A 104 -16.33 22.89 -1.43
N LYS A 105 -16.27 21.55 -1.32
CA LYS A 105 -16.22 20.83 -0.05
C LYS A 105 -14.79 20.45 0.30
N LYS A 106 -14.48 20.54 1.60
CA LYS A 106 -13.22 20.04 2.16
C LYS A 106 -13.41 18.61 2.63
N ILE A 107 -12.65 17.69 2.06
CA ILE A 107 -12.73 16.25 2.35
C ILE A 107 -11.42 15.83 2.99
N GLY A 108 -11.47 15.38 4.26
CA GLY A 108 -10.33 14.75 4.90
C GLY A 108 -10.10 13.37 4.28
N TYR A 109 -8.86 13.05 3.95
CA TYR A 109 -8.46 11.74 3.48
C TYR A 109 -7.39 11.19 4.42
N LEU A 110 -7.63 9.98 4.93
CA LEU A 110 -6.73 9.23 5.82
C LEU A 110 -6.47 7.84 5.23
N GLN A 111 -5.27 7.59 4.77
CA GLN A 111 -4.85 6.25 4.36
C GLN A 111 -4.16 5.54 5.51
N VAL A 112 -4.56 4.29 5.77
CA VAL A 112 -3.95 3.41 6.77
C VAL A 112 -3.44 2.17 6.05
N THR A 113 -2.12 2.00 6.00
CA THR A 113 -1.48 0.91 5.24
C THR A 113 -1.31 -0.37 6.05
N GLN A 114 -1.26 -0.25 7.39
CA GLN A 114 -1.08 -1.37 8.31
C GLN A 114 -1.50 -0.93 9.72
N PHE A 115 -1.86 -1.88 10.59
CA PHE A 115 -2.11 -1.61 12.01
C PHE A 115 -0.93 -2.11 12.85
N SER A 116 -0.01 -1.23 13.15
CA SER A 116 1.16 -1.45 14.01
C SER A 116 1.01 -0.69 15.33
N GLU A 117 2.01 -0.79 16.20
CA GLU A 117 1.95 -0.18 17.53
C GLU A 117 1.74 1.35 17.49
N PRO A 118 2.44 2.15 16.64
CA PRO A 118 2.25 3.60 16.59
C PRO A 118 1.02 4.03 15.76
N THR A 119 0.36 3.14 15.02
CA THR A 119 -0.68 3.50 14.05
C THR A 119 -1.86 4.24 14.68
N ALA A 120 -2.28 3.84 15.88
CA ALA A 120 -3.40 4.49 16.56
C ALA A 120 -3.08 5.94 16.91
N ASP A 121 -1.90 6.19 17.49
CA ASP A 121 -1.45 7.55 17.84
C ASP A 121 -1.31 8.41 16.57
N GLU A 122 -0.66 7.88 15.53
CA GLU A 122 -0.52 8.56 14.23
C GLU A 122 -1.89 8.93 13.63
N PHE A 123 -2.82 7.98 13.64
CA PHE A 123 -4.18 8.19 13.12
C PHE A 123 -4.94 9.27 13.89
N LEU A 124 -4.92 9.23 15.22
CA LEU A 124 -5.64 10.19 16.06
C LEU A 124 -5.05 11.60 15.93
N GLU A 125 -3.72 11.72 15.87
CA GLU A 125 -3.05 13.02 15.65
C GLU A 125 -3.42 13.61 14.27
N GLN A 126 -3.34 12.81 13.21
CA GLN A 126 -3.66 13.27 11.86
C GLN A 126 -5.16 13.55 11.69
N LEU A 127 -6.03 12.79 12.36
CA LEU A 127 -7.47 13.06 12.40
C LEU A 127 -7.75 14.43 13.06
N GLU A 128 -7.13 14.72 14.20
CA GLU A 128 -7.26 16.01 14.87
C GLU A 128 -6.81 17.16 13.96
N GLN A 129 -5.73 17.00 13.23
CA GLN A 129 -5.26 17.98 12.24
C GLN A 129 -6.29 18.21 11.14
N LEU A 130 -6.86 17.14 10.55
CA LEU A 130 -7.90 17.25 9.53
C LEU A 130 -9.17 17.91 10.08
N GLU A 131 -9.59 17.56 11.29
CA GLU A 131 -10.76 18.17 11.95
C GLU A 131 -10.55 19.67 12.21
N SER A 132 -9.31 20.10 12.49
CA SER A 132 -8.99 21.53 12.65
C SER A 132 -9.14 22.36 11.38
N GLU A 133 -9.12 21.69 10.20
CA GLU A 133 -9.36 22.30 8.89
C GLU A 133 -10.86 22.46 8.56
N GLU A 134 -11.75 22.08 9.48
CA GLU A 134 -13.21 22.12 9.31
C GLU A 134 -13.68 21.33 8.08
N ILE A 135 -13.34 20.05 8.03
CA ILE A 135 -13.73 19.14 6.95
C ILE A 135 -15.24 18.89 6.92
N ASP A 136 -15.80 18.78 5.71
CA ASP A 136 -17.22 18.44 5.47
C ASP A 136 -17.46 16.93 5.49
N SER A 137 -16.43 16.12 5.17
CA SER A 137 -16.47 14.65 5.10
C SER A 137 -15.12 14.05 5.38
N LEU A 138 -15.08 12.79 5.80
CA LEU A 138 -13.86 12.02 6.00
C LEU A 138 -13.88 10.72 5.21
N ILE A 139 -12.84 10.46 4.45
CA ILE A 139 -12.58 9.18 3.78
C ILE A 139 -11.43 8.49 4.50
N ILE A 140 -11.66 7.26 4.99
CA ILE A 140 -10.63 6.38 5.55
C ILE A 140 -10.34 5.30 4.50
N ASP A 141 -9.10 5.20 4.03
CA ASP A 141 -8.68 4.26 3.01
C ASP A 141 -7.88 3.11 3.64
N VAL A 142 -8.42 1.90 3.58
CA VAL A 142 -7.79 0.66 4.04
C VAL A 142 -7.59 -0.34 2.90
N ARG A 143 -7.60 0.13 1.66
CA ARG A 143 -7.31 -0.72 0.50
C ARG A 143 -5.89 -1.27 0.58
N GLY A 144 -5.71 -2.53 0.20
CA GLY A 144 -4.42 -3.22 0.27
C GLY A 144 -3.88 -3.44 1.69
N ASN A 145 -4.60 -3.08 2.73
CA ASN A 145 -4.15 -3.19 4.12
C ASN A 145 -4.50 -4.58 4.69
N PRO A 146 -3.51 -5.45 4.93
CA PRO A 146 -3.74 -6.83 5.39
C PRO A 146 -4.18 -6.94 6.86
N GLY A 147 -4.29 -5.81 7.57
CA GLY A 147 -4.64 -5.75 8.98
C GLY A 147 -3.46 -5.48 9.89
N GLY A 148 -3.51 -6.04 11.07
CA GLY A 148 -2.47 -5.86 12.08
C GLY A 148 -2.98 -6.04 13.50
N LEU A 149 -2.54 -5.18 14.40
CA LEU A 149 -2.80 -5.25 15.83
C LEU A 149 -4.24 -4.89 16.19
N LEU A 150 -4.90 -5.81 16.90
CA LEU A 150 -6.27 -5.61 17.38
C LEU A 150 -6.40 -4.39 18.33
N PRO A 151 -5.50 -4.15 19.31
CA PRO A 151 -5.59 -2.95 20.14
C PRO A 151 -5.58 -1.64 19.34
N ALA A 152 -4.73 -1.54 18.32
CA ALA A 152 -4.63 -0.34 17.49
C ALA A 152 -5.95 -0.02 16.78
N VAL A 153 -6.57 -1.02 16.13
CA VAL A 153 -7.84 -0.80 15.43
C VAL A 153 -9.00 -0.46 16.38
N ILE A 154 -9.02 -1.02 17.58
CA ILE A 154 -10.02 -0.68 18.59
C ILE A 154 -9.88 0.79 18.99
N GLU A 155 -8.68 1.22 19.35
CA GLU A 155 -8.38 2.59 19.76
C GLU A 155 -8.74 3.61 18.66
N MET A 156 -8.39 3.32 17.41
CA MET A 156 -8.74 4.17 16.27
C MET A 156 -10.25 4.30 16.06
N SER A 157 -10.99 3.21 16.29
CA SER A 157 -12.41 3.12 15.97
C SER A 157 -13.32 3.60 17.09
N GLU A 158 -12.89 3.52 18.36
CA GLU A 158 -13.75 3.79 19.52
C GLU A 158 -14.27 5.24 19.60
N GLY A 159 -13.53 6.19 19.02
CA GLY A 159 -13.92 7.60 18.95
C GLY A 159 -15.04 7.90 17.93
N PHE A 160 -15.36 6.96 17.06
CA PHE A 160 -16.43 7.06 16.07
C PHE A 160 -17.69 6.28 16.48
N VAL A 161 -17.52 5.18 17.21
CA VAL A 161 -18.60 4.27 17.59
C VAL A 161 -19.20 4.74 18.92
N PRO A 162 -20.56 4.90 19.01
CA PRO A 162 -21.20 5.34 20.25
C PRO A 162 -21.03 4.33 21.38
N THR A 163 -21.07 4.82 22.63
CA THR A 163 -20.92 3.98 23.85
C THR A 163 -21.96 2.88 23.99
N SER A 164 -23.06 2.97 23.25
CA SER A 164 -24.14 1.98 23.23
C SER A 164 -23.89 0.81 22.28
N LYS A 165 -22.83 0.87 21.47
CA LYS A 165 -22.48 -0.17 20.49
C LYS A 165 -21.03 -0.66 20.70
N PRO A 166 -20.73 -1.93 20.41
CA PRO A 166 -19.35 -2.38 20.36
C PRO A 166 -18.65 -1.89 19.07
N VAL A 167 -17.34 -1.72 19.14
CA VAL A 167 -16.44 -1.62 17.99
C VAL A 167 -16.32 -3.01 17.34
N VAL A 168 -16.11 -4.01 18.18
CA VAL A 168 -15.92 -5.41 17.80
C VAL A 168 -16.33 -6.30 18.96
N GLN A 169 -16.77 -7.51 18.66
CA GLN A 169 -17.05 -8.56 19.64
C GLN A 169 -16.10 -9.74 19.40
N ILE A 170 -15.44 -10.20 20.45
CA ILE A 170 -14.56 -11.38 20.39
C ILE A 170 -15.29 -12.56 21.03
N GLU A 171 -15.46 -13.64 20.28
CA GLU A 171 -16.12 -14.86 20.74
C GLU A 171 -15.09 -15.97 20.84
N ASN A 172 -14.95 -16.56 22.05
CA ASN A 172 -14.05 -17.67 22.31
C ASN A 172 -14.64 -19.03 21.84
N ALA A 173 -13.90 -20.11 22.03
CA ALA A 173 -14.33 -21.46 21.65
C ALA A 173 -15.59 -21.96 22.41
N ASP A 174 -15.83 -21.44 23.61
CA ASP A 174 -16.98 -21.79 24.45
C ASP A 174 -18.23 -20.98 24.09
N GLY A 175 -18.09 -19.99 23.20
CA GLY A 175 -19.20 -19.13 22.77
C GLY A 175 -19.39 -17.88 23.63
N ASP A 176 -18.50 -17.63 24.59
CA ASP A 176 -18.53 -16.43 25.40
C ASP A 176 -18.04 -15.25 24.55
N ARG A 177 -18.73 -14.11 24.67
CA ARG A 177 -18.44 -12.90 23.94
C ARG A 177 -17.91 -11.80 24.84
N ASP A 178 -16.80 -11.23 24.46
CA ASP A 178 -16.26 -10.00 25.01
C ASP A 178 -16.44 -8.86 24.00
N ALA A 179 -17.20 -7.84 24.40
CA ALA A 179 -17.52 -6.71 23.55
C ALA A 179 -16.63 -5.50 23.90
N GLN A 180 -15.89 -5.04 22.92
CA GLN A 180 -15.09 -3.81 23.03
C GLN A 180 -15.96 -2.62 22.59
N ASN A 181 -16.51 -1.87 23.56
CA ASN A 181 -17.47 -0.81 23.27
C ASN A 181 -16.80 0.46 22.76
N GLY A 182 -17.58 1.21 21.96
CA GLY A 182 -17.20 2.56 21.53
C GLY A 182 -17.16 3.56 22.69
N ARG A 183 -16.58 4.72 22.44
CA ARG A 183 -16.45 5.83 23.39
C ARG A 183 -17.06 7.15 22.89
N ALA A 184 -17.58 7.20 21.67
CA ALA A 184 -18.17 8.39 21.13
C ALA A 184 -19.43 8.79 21.92
N ARG A 185 -19.44 10.01 22.43
CA ARG A 185 -20.63 10.59 23.11
C ARG A 185 -21.61 11.19 22.11
N GLU A 186 -21.07 11.72 21.02
CA GLU A 186 -21.81 12.34 19.93
C GLU A 186 -21.25 11.80 18.60
N ALA A 187 -22.08 11.76 17.57
CA ALA A 187 -21.62 11.44 16.22
C ALA A 187 -20.68 12.54 15.71
N LYS A 188 -19.75 12.18 14.85
CA LYS A 188 -18.91 13.16 14.17
C LYS A 188 -19.80 14.11 13.33
N PRO A 189 -19.45 15.40 13.23
CA PRO A 189 -20.26 16.41 12.54
C PRO A 189 -20.13 16.35 11.01
N TYR A 190 -19.52 15.33 10.47
CA TYR A 190 -19.23 15.14 9.04
C TYR A 190 -19.57 13.70 8.60
N ASP A 191 -19.79 13.54 7.30
CA ASP A 191 -20.06 12.23 6.72
C ASP A 191 -18.80 11.36 6.66
N LEU A 192 -18.99 10.05 6.88
CA LEU A 192 -17.91 9.05 6.93
C LEU A 192 -17.98 8.11 5.74
N PHE A 193 -16.83 7.90 5.12
CA PHE A 193 -16.64 6.96 4.02
C PHE A 193 -15.42 6.06 4.30
N VAL A 194 -15.50 4.80 3.88
CA VAL A 194 -14.37 3.88 3.96
C VAL A 194 -14.14 3.27 2.58
N LEU A 195 -12.90 3.36 2.10
CA LEU A 195 -12.45 2.68 0.88
C LEU A 195 -11.90 1.31 1.22
N THR A 196 -12.41 0.29 0.55
CA THR A 196 -12.02 -1.11 0.73
C THR A 196 -11.74 -1.81 -0.59
N ASP A 197 -10.92 -2.85 -0.54
CA ASP A 197 -10.70 -3.80 -1.62
C ASP A 197 -10.49 -5.22 -1.08
N GLU A 198 -10.19 -6.17 -1.96
CA GLU A 198 -9.90 -7.56 -1.59
C GLU A 198 -8.62 -7.73 -0.76
N GLY A 199 -7.75 -6.72 -0.72
CA GLY A 199 -6.57 -6.66 0.16
C GLY A 199 -6.88 -6.21 1.58
N SER A 200 -8.07 -5.61 1.80
CA SER A 200 -8.52 -5.17 3.13
C SER A 200 -8.88 -6.38 3.98
N ALA A 201 -8.06 -6.72 4.98
CA ALA A 201 -8.22 -7.94 5.76
C ALA A 201 -8.08 -7.74 7.27
N SER A 202 -8.69 -8.62 8.09
CA SER A 202 -8.50 -8.69 9.55
C SER A 202 -8.83 -7.36 10.25
N ALA A 203 -7.84 -6.66 10.84
CA ALA A 203 -8.05 -5.37 11.51
C ALA A 203 -8.68 -4.31 10.59
N SER A 204 -8.36 -4.31 9.29
CA SER A 204 -9.03 -3.45 8.30
C SER A 204 -10.53 -3.73 8.22
N GLU A 205 -10.92 -4.99 8.32
CA GLU A 205 -12.32 -5.40 8.31
C GLU A 205 -13.02 -5.09 9.63
N ILE A 206 -12.29 -5.11 10.76
CA ILE A 206 -12.80 -4.65 12.07
C ILE A 206 -13.11 -3.16 11.99
N LEU A 207 -12.17 -2.34 11.47
CA LEU A 207 -12.40 -0.92 11.25
C LEU A 207 -13.60 -0.69 10.33
N THR A 208 -13.64 -1.38 9.20
CA THR A 208 -14.75 -1.25 8.23
C THR A 208 -16.09 -1.60 8.85
N GLY A 209 -16.19 -2.70 9.60
CA GLY A 209 -17.40 -3.10 10.32
C GLY A 209 -17.80 -2.11 11.40
N ALA A 210 -16.85 -1.62 12.18
CA ALA A 210 -17.06 -0.59 13.20
C ALA A 210 -17.61 0.71 12.61
N MET A 211 -17.00 1.18 11.50
CA MET A 211 -17.44 2.38 10.81
C MET A 211 -18.82 2.20 10.17
N LYS A 212 -19.06 1.08 9.47
CA LYS A 212 -20.33 0.78 8.81
C LYS A 212 -21.48 0.63 9.79
N GLU A 213 -21.39 -0.33 10.70
CA GLU A 213 -22.48 -0.70 11.60
C GLU A 213 -22.51 0.16 12.88
N GLY A 214 -21.35 0.63 13.33
CA GLY A 214 -21.22 1.46 14.54
C GLY A 214 -21.43 2.95 14.29
N ALA A 215 -20.78 3.49 13.26
CA ALA A 215 -20.74 4.94 13.00
C ALA A 215 -21.55 5.37 11.77
N GLY A 216 -22.17 4.46 11.02
CA GLY A 216 -22.99 4.78 9.85
C GLY A 216 -22.24 5.20 8.60
N ALA A 217 -20.97 4.81 8.48
CA ALA A 217 -20.15 5.11 7.30
C ALA A 217 -20.65 4.39 6.04
N THR A 218 -20.47 5.02 4.90
CA THR A 218 -20.68 4.42 3.59
C THR A 218 -19.39 3.74 3.12
N ILE A 219 -19.46 2.46 2.75
CA ILE A 219 -18.34 1.68 2.26
C ILE A 219 -18.32 1.71 0.74
N ILE A 220 -17.17 2.06 0.17
CA ILE A 220 -16.98 2.20 -1.29
C ILE A 220 -15.78 1.37 -1.73
N GLY A 221 -15.88 0.72 -2.87
CA GLY A 221 -14.82 -0.08 -3.46
C GLY A 221 -15.26 -1.49 -3.75
N THR A 222 -14.47 -2.48 -3.40
CA THR A 222 -14.82 -3.90 -3.56
C THR A 222 -14.88 -4.62 -2.22
N LYS A 223 -15.39 -5.84 -2.25
CA LYS A 223 -15.56 -6.67 -1.07
C LYS A 223 -14.23 -6.97 -0.40
N THR A 224 -14.22 -6.94 0.93
CA THR A 224 -13.03 -7.25 1.74
C THR A 224 -12.68 -8.73 1.74
N PHE A 225 -11.49 -9.06 2.24
CA PHE A 225 -10.90 -10.41 2.19
C PHE A 225 -11.71 -11.50 2.90
N GLY A 226 -12.24 -11.22 4.10
CA GLY A 226 -12.98 -12.20 4.91
C GLY A 226 -12.11 -12.98 5.91
N LYS A 227 -11.27 -12.28 6.68
CA LYS A 227 -10.48 -12.90 7.77
C LYS A 227 -11.11 -12.60 9.14
N GLY A 228 -12.11 -13.40 9.52
CA GLY A 228 -12.91 -13.23 10.75
C GLY A 228 -12.42 -14.03 11.97
N VAL A 229 -11.11 -14.29 12.09
CA VAL A 229 -10.52 -15.05 13.18
C VAL A 229 -9.40 -14.26 13.88
N VAL A 230 -9.26 -14.50 15.18
CA VAL A 230 -8.17 -13.98 16.01
C VAL A 230 -7.11 -15.05 16.18
N GLN A 231 -5.86 -14.71 15.86
CA GLN A 231 -4.71 -15.58 16.06
C GLN A 231 -3.87 -15.06 17.22
N THR A 232 -3.50 -15.93 18.14
CA THR A 232 -2.60 -15.65 19.25
C THR A 232 -1.27 -16.35 19.00
N ALA A 233 -0.17 -15.60 19.19
CA ALA A 233 1.17 -16.15 19.13
C ALA A 233 1.60 -16.58 20.55
N PHE A 234 2.14 -17.77 20.65
CA PHE A 234 2.71 -18.33 21.88
C PHE A 234 4.18 -18.59 21.68
N ASP A 235 5.02 -17.95 22.48
CA ASP A 235 6.44 -18.23 22.49
C ASP A 235 6.70 -19.52 23.28
N LEU A 236 7.43 -20.46 22.68
CA LEU A 236 7.79 -21.72 23.29
C LEU A 236 9.16 -21.64 23.97
N GLU A 237 9.43 -22.53 24.91
CA GLU A 237 10.69 -22.52 25.70
C GLU A 237 11.95 -22.72 24.84
N ASP A 238 11.81 -23.31 23.65
CA ASP A 238 12.91 -23.51 22.68
C ASP A 238 13.16 -22.30 21.75
N GLY A 239 12.43 -21.17 21.99
CA GLY A 239 12.51 -19.95 21.19
C GLY A 239 11.68 -19.97 19.90
N SER A 240 10.96 -21.07 19.65
CA SER A 240 10.01 -21.12 18.53
C SER A 240 8.71 -20.41 18.87
N ASN A 241 7.97 -20.00 17.83
CA ASN A 241 6.71 -19.28 17.97
C ASN A 241 5.57 -20.10 17.36
N LEU A 242 4.50 -20.34 18.14
CA LEU A 242 3.32 -21.07 17.71
C LEU A 242 2.15 -20.10 17.56
N LYS A 243 1.63 -19.93 16.34
CA LYS A 243 0.40 -19.16 16.07
C LYS A 243 -0.80 -20.08 16.00
N LEU A 244 -1.78 -19.87 16.87
CA LEU A 244 -3.02 -20.59 16.91
C LEU A 244 -4.22 -19.65 16.73
N THR A 245 -5.25 -20.13 16.04
CA THR A 245 -6.57 -19.50 16.03
C THR A 245 -7.25 -19.80 17.36
N THR A 246 -7.49 -18.77 18.16
CA THR A 246 -8.06 -18.90 19.52
C THR A 246 -9.50 -18.42 19.62
N SER A 247 -9.90 -17.51 18.75
CA SER A 247 -11.21 -16.87 18.79
C SER A 247 -11.67 -16.47 17.40
N LYS A 248 -12.94 -16.17 17.28
CA LYS A 248 -13.47 -15.42 16.13
C LYS A 248 -13.87 -14.02 16.58
N TRP A 249 -13.90 -13.11 15.64
CA TRP A 249 -14.43 -11.78 15.90
C TRP A 249 -15.69 -11.54 15.06
N LEU A 250 -16.56 -10.71 15.60
CA LEU A 250 -17.85 -10.35 15.04
C LEU A 250 -17.92 -8.83 14.91
N THR A 251 -18.65 -8.36 13.91
CA THR A 251 -18.95 -6.93 13.73
C THR A 251 -19.79 -6.38 14.90
N PRO A 252 -20.00 -5.06 15.00
CA PRO A 252 -20.91 -4.46 16.00
C PRO A 252 -22.28 -5.14 16.08
N ASP A 253 -22.87 -5.50 14.96
CA ASP A 253 -24.18 -6.16 14.90
C ASP A 253 -24.12 -7.68 15.11
N GLY A 254 -22.92 -8.23 15.38
CA GLY A 254 -22.71 -9.64 15.67
C GLY A 254 -22.54 -10.54 14.44
N ASN A 255 -22.22 -9.98 13.28
CA ASN A 255 -22.00 -10.73 12.06
C ASN A 255 -20.59 -11.33 12.00
N TRP A 256 -20.50 -12.61 11.66
CA TRP A 256 -19.21 -13.26 11.41
C TRP A 256 -18.88 -13.22 9.92
N ILE A 257 -17.81 -12.52 9.59
CA ILE A 257 -17.42 -12.23 8.20
C ILE A 257 -16.41 -13.24 7.61
N ASN A 258 -16.01 -14.25 8.39
CA ASN A 258 -14.97 -15.18 7.95
C ASN A 258 -15.33 -15.89 6.64
N LYS A 259 -14.45 -15.82 5.67
CA LYS A 259 -14.61 -16.28 4.27
C LYS A 259 -15.74 -15.59 3.49
N LYS A 260 -16.35 -14.55 4.04
CA LYS A 260 -17.44 -13.82 3.39
C LYS A 260 -17.01 -12.39 3.01
N GLY A 261 -16.20 -11.78 3.89
CA GLY A 261 -15.85 -10.36 3.78
C GLY A 261 -17.01 -9.42 4.12
N ILE A 262 -16.75 -8.13 3.97
CA ILE A 262 -17.75 -7.06 4.10
C ILE A 262 -18.01 -6.52 2.70
N GLU A 263 -19.27 -6.55 2.29
CA GLU A 263 -19.69 -5.97 1.01
C GLU A 263 -19.72 -4.46 1.08
N PRO A 264 -19.22 -3.76 0.03
CA PRO A 264 -19.38 -2.32 -0.05
C PRO A 264 -20.85 -1.92 -0.23
N ASP A 265 -21.19 -0.70 0.16
CA ASP A 265 -22.49 -0.10 -0.12
C ASP A 265 -22.55 0.43 -1.56
N ILE A 266 -21.39 0.86 -2.07
CA ILE A 266 -21.20 1.31 -3.44
C ILE A 266 -20.04 0.51 -4.04
N GLU A 267 -20.37 -0.45 -4.90
CA GLU A 267 -19.37 -1.27 -5.57
C GLU A 267 -18.72 -0.49 -6.72
N VAL A 268 -17.39 -0.42 -6.69
CA VAL A 268 -16.57 0.24 -7.72
C VAL A 268 -15.30 -0.57 -7.94
N GLU A 269 -15.15 -1.05 -9.16
CA GLU A 269 -13.92 -1.73 -9.61
C GLU A 269 -12.88 -0.70 -10.06
N GLN A 270 -11.60 -1.00 -9.84
CA GLN A 270 -10.52 -0.24 -10.47
C GLN A 270 -10.43 -0.56 -11.98
N PRO A 271 -9.90 0.36 -12.79
CA PRO A 271 -9.58 0.04 -14.17
C PRO A 271 -8.70 -1.20 -14.31
N ASP A 272 -8.90 -1.97 -15.38
CA ASP A 272 -8.24 -3.27 -15.60
C ASP A 272 -6.71 -3.25 -15.45
N PHE A 273 -6.08 -2.13 -15.79
CA PHE A 273 -4.62 -2.01 -15.72
C PHE A 273 -4.06 -1.91 -14.30
N PHE A 274 -4.89 -1.64 -13.28
CA PHE A 274 -4.46 -1.68 -11.88
C PHE A 274 -4.09 -3.08 -11.41
N ASN A 275 -4.67 -4.12 -12.02
CA ASN A 275 -4.52 -5.52 -11.62
C ASN A 275 -3.62 -6.32 -12.59
N VAL A 276 -2.78 -5.63 -13.34
CA VAL A 276 -1.90 -6.30 -14.30
C VAL A 276 -0.67 -6.84 -13.60
N THR A 277 -0.40 -8.12 -13.81
CA THR A 277 0.89 -8.74 -13.45
C THR A 277 1.96 -8.33 -14.45
N ARG A 278 3.24 -8.50 -14.08
CA ARG A 278 4.39 -8.15 -14.90
C ARG A 278 4.26 -8.65 -16.34
N VAL A 279 4.63 -7.81 -17.32
CA VAL A 279 4.44 -8.10 -18.75
C VAL A 279 5.35 -9.23 -19.23
N LEU A 280 6.60 -9.25 -18.77
CA LEU A 280 7.62 -10.21 -19.21
C LEU A 280 8.40 -10.79 -18.05
N THR A 281 8.84 -12.05 -18.22
CA THR A 281 9.97 -12.62 -17.48
C THR A 281 11.29 -12.22 -18.18
N GLU A 282 12.41 -12.24 -17.48
CA GLU A 282 13.71 -11.68 -17.91
C GLU A 282 14.25 -12.16 -19.27
N GLU A 283 13.67 -13.18 -19.88
CA GLU A 283 14.15 -13.80 -21.13
C GLU A 283 13.12 -13.82 -22.29
N GLU A 284 11.94 -13.19 -22.12
CA GLU A 284 10.87 -13.28 -23.11
C GLU A 284 10.64 -11.94 -23.82
N SER A 285 10.41 -11.99 -25.12
CA SER A 285 9.91 -10.86 -25.91
C SER A 285 8.51 -11.16 -26.44
N LEU A 286 7.68 -10.14 -26.65
CA LEU A 286 6.37 -10.26 -27.28
C LEU A 286 6.37 -9.62 -28.67
N GLN A 287 5.82 -10.35 -29.66
CA GLN A 287 5.79 -9.92 -31.06
C GLN A 287 4.53 -10.40 -31.77
N VAL A 288 4.34 -9.94 -32.99
CA VAL A 288 3.22 -10.37 -33.85
C VAL A 288 3.16 -11.89 -33.96
N GLY A 289 1.99 -12.44 -33.68
CA GLY A 289 1.70 -13.87 -33.68
C GLY A 289 1.67 -14.51 -32.31
N ASP A 290 2.15 -13.83 -31.28
CA ASP A 290 2.08 -14.32 -29.90
C ASP A 290 0.67 -14.23 -29.33
N TYR A 291 0.37 -15.08 -28.36
CA TYR A 291 -0.92 -15.12 -27.67
C TYR A 291 -0.78 -15.57 -26.22
N GLY A 292 -1.77 -15.23 -25.40
CA GLY A 292 -1.85 -15.64 -24.00
C GLY A 292 -1.94 -14.48 -23.01
N ASP A 293 -1.68 -14.79 -21.74
CA ASP A 293 -1.90 -13.85 -20.64
C ASP A 293 -0.95 -12.65 -20.69
N ALA A 294 0.31 -12.84 -21.09
CA ALA A 294 1.26 -11.75 -21.26
C ALA A 294 0.80 -10.73 -22.31
N VAL A 295 0.22 -11.21 -23.41
CA VAL A 295 -0.35 -10.36 -24.46
C VAL A 295 -1.61 -9.66 -23.96
N SER A 296 -2.46 -10.36 -23.18
CA SER A 296 -3.64 -9.75 -22.54
C SER A 296 -3.23 -8.64 -21.55
N ASN A 297 -2.19 -8.86 -20.77
CA ASN A 297 -1.64 -7.86 -19.87
C ASN A 297 -1.10 -6.64 -20.63
N LEU A 298 -0.33 -6.87 -21.70
CA LEU A 298 0.15 -5.81 -22.58
C LEU A 298 -1.00 -4.97 -23.15
N HIS A 299 -2.09 -5.62 -23.58
CA HIS A 299 -3.28 -4.94 -24.07
C HIS A 299 -3.86 -3.98 -23.02
N LYS A 300 -4.00 -4.45 -21.77
CA LYS A 300 -4.51 -3.65 -20.65
C LYS A 300 -3.59 -2.47 -20.34
N ILE A 301 -2.27 -2.70 -20.33
CA ILE A 301 -1.28 -1.65 -20.07
C ILE A 301 -1.35 -0.57 -21.14
N LEU A 302 -1.26 -0.93 -22.42
CA LEU A 302 -1.32 0.01 -23.53
C LEU A 302 -2.60 0.85 -23.48
N THR A 303 -3.74 0.21 -23.22
CA THR A 303 -5.02 0.92 -23.05
C THR A 303 -4.97 1.88 -21.86
N GLY A 304 -4.45 1.44 -20.73
CA GLY A 304 -4.35 2.24 -19.50
C GLY A 304 -3.45 3.47 -19.61
N ILE A 305 -2.39 3.39 -20.42
CA ILE A 305 -1.46 4.50 -20.66
C ILE A 305 -1.80 5.32 -21.92
N GLY A 306 -3.00 5.08 -22.52
CA GLY A 306 -3.57 5.92 -23.57
C GLY A 306 -3.27 5.52 -25.00
N TYR A 307 -2.82 4.28 -25.23
CA TYR A 307 -2.66 3.71 -26.57
C TYR A 307 -3.82 2.78 -26.92
N GLU A 308 -4.12 2.65 -28.21
CA GLU A 308 -5.20 1.79 -28.69
C GLU A 308 -4.63 0.54 -29.37
N PRO A 309 -4.41 -0.56 -28.62
CA PRO A 309 -3.84 -1.79 -29.18
C PRO A 309 -4.78 -2.50 -30.16
N GLY A 310 -6.09 -2.25 -30.08
CA GLY A 310 -7.09 -2.85 -30.94
C GLY A 310 -7.08 -4.39 -30.93
N GLY A 311 -7.89 -5.00 -31.80
CA GLY A 311 -7.90 -6.44 -31.95
C GLY A 311 -8.58 -7.21 -30.82
N GLN A 312 -8.22 -8.48 -30.68
CA GLN A 312 -8.70 -9.32 -29.58
C GLN A 312 -7.67 -9.31 -28.43
N PRO A 313 -8.11 -9.06 -27.18
CA PRO A 313 -7.25 -9.24 -26.03
C PRO A 313 -6.64 -10.66 -26.03
N GLY A 314 -5.33 -10.74 -25.74
CA GLY A 314 -4.62 -12.02 -25.72
C GLY A 314 -4.04 -12.50 -27.06
N TYR A 315 -4.20 -11.73 -28.15
CA TYR A 315 -3.51 -11.97 -29.43
C TYR A 315 -2.73 -10.74 -29.89
N TYR A 316 -1.45 -10.90 -30.15
CA TYR A 316 -0.56 -9.87 -30.65
C TYR A 316 -0.70 -9.72 -32.15
N GLY A 317 -1.64 -8.89 -32.57
CA GLY A 317 -1.89 -8.58 -34.01
C GLY A 317 -1.15 -7.32 -34.45
N ASP A 318 -1.33 -6.98 -35.77
CA ASP A 318 -0.69 -5.81 -36.36
C ASP A 318 -1.11 -4.47 -35.68
N THR A 319 -2.36 -4.38 -35.22
CA THR A 319 -2.86 -3.20 -34.49
C THR A 319 -2.12 -2.99 -33.20
N MET A 320 -1.87 -4.05 -32.44
CA MET A 320 -1.08 -4.01 -31.22
C MET A 320 0.39 -3.65 -31.53
N ALA A 321 0.98 -4.23 -32.57
CA ALA A 321 2.33 -3.85 -33.01
C ALA A 321 2.44 -2.36 -33.35
N ASN A 322 1.41 -1.78 -33.97
CA ASN A 322 1.37 -0.36 -34.25
C ASN A 322 1.26 0.50 -32.98
N ALA A 323 0.46 0.07 -31.99
CA ALA A 323 0.40 0.73 -30.68
C ALA A 323 1.74 0.67 -29.95
N VAL A 324 2.42 -0.47 -29.96
CA VAL A 324 3.77 -0.64 -29.39
C VAL A 324 4.77 0.28 -30.11
N LYS A 325 4.75 0.36 -31.45
CA LYS A 325 5.62 1.30 -32.21
C LYS A 325 5.37 2.76 -31.84
N ALA A 326 4.10 3.15 -31.67
CA ALA A 326 3.75 4.49 -31.22
C ALA A 326 4.33 4.76 -29.82
N PHE A 327 4.11 3.85 -28.89
CA PHE A 327 4.68 3.94 -27.55
C PHE A 327 6.21 4.04 -27.57
N GLN A 328 6.88 3.19 -28.33
CA GLN A 328 8.34 3.20 -28.49
C GLN A 328 8.83 4.56 -29.03
N THR A 329 8.17 5.07 -30.07
CA THR A 329 8.50 6.39 -30.64
C THR A 329 8.36 7.52 -29.62
N ASP A 330 7.24 7.54 -28.87
CA ASP A 330 6.96 8.59 -27.89
C ASP A 330 7.93 8.55 -26.71
N ASN A 331 8.53 7.39 -26.42
CA ASN A 331 9.50 7.20 -25.34
C ASN A 331 10.96 7.14 -25.82
N GLY A 332 11.24 7.47 -27.11
CA GLY A 332 12.60 7.54 -27.65
C GLY A 332 13.27 6.18 -27.86
N LEU A 333 12.48 5.10 -27.95
CA LEU A 333 12.95 3.74 -28.23
C LEU A 333 12.92 3.44 -29.72
N GLU A 334 13.61 2.35 -30.14
CA GLU A 334 13.51 1.85 -31.49
C GLU A 334 12.09 1.34 -31.78
N ALA A 335 11.43 1.87 -32.79
CA ALA A 335 10.05 1.52 -33.15
C ALA A 335 9.97 0.16 -33.88
N SER A 336 10.40 -0.89 -33.24
CA SER A 336 10.42 -2.25 -33.78
C SER A 336 9.03 -2.88 -33.85
N GLY A 337 8.13 -2.51 -32.93
CA GLY A 337 6.84 -3.15 -32.71
C GLY A 337 6.94 -4.49 -31.99
N THR A 338 8.11 -4.79 -31.42
CA THR A 338 8.36 -5.93 -30.54
C THR A 338 8.57 -5.40 -29.12
N VAL A 339 7.98 -6.05 -28.12
CA VAL A 339 8.25 -5.72 -26.72
C VAL A 339 9.44 -6.53 -26.26
N ASP A 340 10.59 -5.89 -26.22
CA ASP A 340 11.81 -6.41 -25.63
C ASP A 340 11.94 -5.94 -24.17
N GLU A 341 13.05 -6.25 -23.51
CA GLU A 341 13.30 -5.88 -22.10
C GLU A 341 13.24 -4.34 -21.88
N GLU A 342 13.84 -3.56 -22.82
CA GLU A 342 13.86 -2.10 -22.72
C GLU A 342 12.44 -1.51 -22.88
N THR A 343 11.68 -2.02 -23.83
CA THR A 343 10.29 -1.62 -24.06
C THR A 343 9.41 -2.04 -22.87
N ALA A 344 9.59 -3.25 -22.33
CA ALA A 344 8.86 -3.74 -21.16
C ALA A 344 9.11 -2.87 -19.93
N SER A 345 10.37 -2.52 -19.65
CA SER A 345 10.74 -1.63 -18.53
C SER A 345 10.11 -0.25 -18.67
N ALA A 346 10.08 0.31 -19.89
CA ALA A 346 9.44 1.58 -20.14
C ALA A 346 7.91 1.51 -19.96
N LEU A 347 7.28 0.42 -20.40
CA LEU A 347 5.84 0.18 -20.20
C LEU A 347 5.49 0.05 -18.72
N GLU A 348 6.29 -0.70 -17.95
CA GLU A 348 6.10 -0.86 -16.50
C GLU A 348 6.24 0.48 -15.76
N ALA A 349 7.21 1.31 -16.13
CA ALA A 349 7.37 2.64 -15.56
C ALA A 349 6.16 3.54 -15.84
N LYS A 350 5.67 3.55 -17.08
CA LYS A 350 4.47 4.32 -17.46
C LYS A 350 3.19 3.78 -16.82
N LEU A 351 3.09 2.47 -16.66
CA LEU A 351 2.00 1.85 -15.92
C LEU A 351 1.99 2.30 -14.45
N LEU A 352 3.15 2.32 -13.80
CA LEU A 352 3.27 2.78 -12.42
C LEU A 352 2.86 4.26 -12.28
N GLU A 353 3.31 5.13 -13.19
CA GLU A 353 2.86 6.52 -13.25
C GLU A 353 1.33 6.62 -13.39
N ALA A 354 0.72 5.81 -14.27
CA ALA A 354 -0.72 5.80 -14.47
C ALA A 354 -1.50 5.29 -13.24
N ILE A 355 -0.98 4.29 -12.52
CA ILE A 355 -1.58 3.78 -11.28
C ILE A 355 -1.48 4.82 -10.16
N GLN A 356 -0.38 5.57 -10.09
CA GLN A 356 -0.16 6.61 -9.08
C GLN A 356 -0.93 7.90 -9.36
N ASP A 357 -1.42 8.08 -10.59
CA ASP A 357 -2.27 9.22 -10.94
C ASP A 357 -3.68 9.04 -10.35
N GLU A 358 -4.02 9.86 -9.37
CA GLU A 358 -5.34 9.84 -8.73
C GLU A 358 -6.50 10.02 -9.71
N ALA A 359 -6.28 10.65 -10.86
CA ALA A 359 -7.31 10.78 -11.88
C ALA A 359 -7.78 9.42 -12.42
N ASN A 360 -6.94 8.40 -12.32
CA ASN A 360 -7.23 7.03 -12.74
C ASN A 360 -7.80 6.15 -11.61
N ASP A 361 -7.77 6.62 -10.36
CA ASP A 361 -8.33 5.88 -9.21
C ASP A 361 -9.86 6.01 -9.18
N ALA A 362 -10.55 5.09 -9.84
CA ALA A 362 -12.01 5.11 -9.94
C ALA A 362 -12.72 5.03 -8.58
N GLN A 363 -12.15 4.28 -7.63
CA GLN A 363 -12.71 4.11 -6.29
C GLN A 363 -12.57 5.40 -5.47
N LEU A 364 -11.39 6.02 -5.47
CA LEU A 364 -11.17 7.31 -4.80
C LEU A 364 -12.03 8.41 -5.43
N ASN A 365 -12.08 8.50 -6.74
CA ASN A 365 -12.90 9.49 -7.43
C ASN A 365 -14.39 9.35 -7.08
N ARG A 366 -14.89 8.12 -7.01
CA ARG A 366 -16.27 7.88 -6.57
C ARG A 366 -16.49 8.28 -5.12
N ALA A 367 -15.56 7.99 -4.23
CA ALA A 367 -15.63 8.40 -2.84
C ALA A 367 -15.65 9.93 -2.69
N LEU A 368 -14.82 10.65 -3.46
CA LEU A 368 -14.81 12.11 -3.49
C LEU A 368 -16.12 12.69 -4.02
N GLU A 369 -16.74 12.07 -5.02
CA GLU A 369 -18.05 12.47 -5.55
C GLU A 369 -19.17 12.30 -4.49
N GLU A 370 -19.15 11.18 -3.76
CA GLU A 370 -20.13 10.95 -2.68
C GLU A 370 -19.91 11.89 -1.51
N ALA A 371 -18.65 12.12 -1.12
CA ALA A 371 -18.26 12.98 -0.01
C ALA A 371 -18.54 14.48 -0.28
N ALA A 372 -18.70 14.88 -1.55
CA ALA A 372 -19.01 16.25 -1.96
C ALA A 372 -20.53 16.55 -2.07
N LYS A 373 -21.40 15.54 -1.89
CA LYS A 373 -22.86 15.74 -1.92
C LYS A 373 -23.37 16.41 -0.65
#